data_ece0bbea2dd9f12d0b5dc9f2e6fff20e
#
_entry.id   ece0bbea2dd9f12d0b5dc9f2e6fff20e
#
_cell.length_a   1.000
_cell.length_b   1.000
_cell.length_c   1.000
_cell.angle_alpha   90.00
_cell.angle_beta   90.00
_cell.angle_gamma   90.00
#
_symmetry.space_group_name_H-M   'P 1'
#
loop_
_entity.id
_entity.type
_entity.pdbx_description
1 polymer ?
#
loop_
_entity_poly.entity_id
_entity_poly.type
_entity_poly.pdbx_seq_one_letter_code
_entity_poly.pdbx_strand_id
1 'polypeptide(L)'
;MTFLYESPLLELEIYRLLTILEASPALAEFEGEGEKDRNGVVHLRRFEDPEVSRIVVSLAAIVRSSIDANKRYYEIVHKRDLIRSVGILWPDADKRAESGLLVFRDACNKTLHADLVEPERTPETLALTGKLVLHGSPMGKPDVRWEAELDLRKYALTTLFLAP
;
A
#
# COMPACT_ATOMS: atom_id res chain seq x y z
N MET A 1 3.40 13.04 26.71
CA MET A 1 3.85 11.70 26.30
C MET A 1 4.20 11.80 24.83
N THR A 2 5.48 11.96 24.50
CA THR A 2 5.94 12.11 23.12
C THR A 2 6.07 10.70 22.56
N PHE A 3 5.14 10.29 21.71
CA PHE A 3 5.35 9.10 20.90
C PHE A 3 6.45 9.45 19.87
N LEU A 4 7.69 9.24 20.26
CA LEU A 4 8.78 9.09 19.32
C LEU A 4 8.50 7.77 18.58
N TYR A 5 7.81 7.86 17.45
CA TYR A 5 7.93 6.80 16.46
C TYR A 5 9.40 6.77 16.10
N GLU A 6 10.04 5.68 16.49
CA GLU A 6 11.44 5.45 16.15
C GLU A 6 11.52 5.40 14.62
N SER A 7 11.97 6.52 14.02
CA SER A 7 12.22 6.63 12.57
C SER A 7 12.84 5.36 11.97
N PRO A 8 13.77 4.66 12.68
CA PRO A 8 14.36 3.42 12.19
C PRO A 8 13.37 2.29 11.90
N LEU A 9 12.28 2.18 12.65
CA LEU A 9 11.28 1.12 12.41
C LEU A 9 10.47 1.42 11.14
N LEU A 10 10.08 2.67 10.95
CA LEU A 10 9.38 3.12 9.74
C LEU A 10 10.26 2.92 8.49
N GLU A 11 11.52 3.33 8.57
CA GLU A 11 12.49 3.18 7.49
C GLU A 11 12.72 1.70 7.15
N LEU A 12 12.78 0.82 8.16
CA LEU A 12 12.92 -0.61 7.97
C LEU A 12 11.70 -1.23 7.24
N GLU A 13 10.49 -0.83 7.60
CA GLU A 13 9.28 -1.31 6.92
C GLU A 13 9.23 -0.83 5.47
N ILE A 14 9.61 0.42 5.21
CA ILE A 14 9.73 0.96 3.85
C ILE A 14 10.79 0.19 3.05
N TYR A 15 11.96 -0.04 3.63
CA TYR A 15 13.03 -0.81 3.01
C TYR A 15 12.56 -2.23 2.64
N ARG A 16 11.87 -2.92 3.57
CA ARG A 16 11.31 -4.26 3.33
C ARG A 16 10.31 -4.26 2.18
N LEU A 17 9.37 -3.30 2.17
CA LEU A 17 8.39 -3.17 1.10
C LEU A 17 9.06 -3.00 -0.27
N LEU A 18 10.00 -2.06 -0.38
CA LEU A 18 10.73 -1.84 -1.63
C LEU A 18 11.54 -3.07 -2.04
N THR A 19 12.18 -3.75 -1.09
CA THR A 19 12.94 -4.98 -1.37
C THR A 19 12.05 -6.11 -1.91
N ILE A 20 10.85 -6.30 -1.35
CA ILE A 20 9.88 -7.29 -1.84
C ILE A 20 9.48 -6.96 -3.27
N LEU A 21 9.14 -5.70 -3.56
CA LEU A 21 8.73 -5.27 -4.90
C LEU A 21 9.84 -5.47 -5.94
N GLU A 22 11.09 -5.18 -5.57
CA GLU A 22 12.24 -5.36 -6.48
C GLU A 22 12.62 -6.84 -6.66
N ALA A 23 12.45 -7.68 -5.64
CA ALA A 23 12.77 -9.10 -5.70
C ALA A 23 11.71 -9.93 -6.44
N SER A 24 10.45 -9.50 -6.45
CA SER A 24 9.32 -10.27 -6.97
C SER A 24 9.48 -10.71 -8.45
N PRO A 25 9.96 -9.86 -9.38
CA PRO A 25 10.20 -10.29 -10.75
C PRO A 25 11.27 -11.39 -10.86
N ALA A 26 12.37 -11.26 -10.12
CA ALA A 26 13.46 -12.25 -10.13
C ALA A 26 13.00 -13.59 -9.52
N LEU A 27 12.18 -13.56 -8.46
CA LEU A 27 11.58 -14.76 -7.89
C LEU A 27 10.59 -15.42 -8.88
N ALA A 28 9.83 -14.63 -9.62
CA ALA A 28 8.92 -15.13 -10.65
C ALA A 28 9.66 -15.84 -11.79
N GLU A 29 10.77 -15.26 -12.24
CA GLU A 29 11.64 -15.83 -13.29
C GLU A 29 12.28 -17.14 -12.81
N PHE A 30 12.81 -17.15 -11.60
CA PHE A 30 13.39 -18.33 -10.98
C PHE A 30 12.39 -19.48 -10.80
N GLU A 31 11.15 -19.20 -10.44
CA GLU A 31 10.07 -20.20 -10.37
C GLU A 31 9.71 -20.75 -11.76
N GLY A 32 9.71 -19.91 -12.81
CA GLY A 32 9.44 -20.32 -14.19
C GLY A 32 10.48 -21.29 -14.76
N GLU A 33 11.76 -21.13 -14.38
CA GLU A 33 12.84 -22.03 -14.76
C GLU A 33 12.78 -23.37 -13.98
N GLY A 34 12.21 -23.36 -12.78
CA GLY A 34 12.16 -24.48 -11.85
C GLY A 34 11.03 -25.48 -12.07
N GLU A 35 10.34 -25.46 -13.22
CA GLU A 35 9.27 -26.45 -13.51
C GLU A 35 9.75 -27.91 -13.46
N LYS A 36 11.05 -28.12 -13.45
CA LYS A 36 11.72 -29.42 -13.27
C LYS A 36 12.02 -29.80 -11.82
N ASP A 37 11.97 -28.84 -10.88
CA ASP A 37 12.32 -29.08 -9.48
C ASP A 37 11.26 -28.51 -8.52
N ARG A 38 10.06 -29.06 -8.59
CA ARG A 38 8.83 -28.58 -7.95
C ARG A 38 8.85 -28.51 -6.41
N ASN A 39 9.93 -28.88 -5.74
CA ASN A 39 9.89 -29.12 -4.29
C ASN A 39 10.52 -28.04 -3.40
N GLY A 40 11.15 -26.98 -3.94
CA GLY A 40 11.91 -26.04 -3.09
C GLY A 40 11.50 -24.57 -3.20
N VAL A 41 11.19 -24.08 -4.39
CA VAL A 41 11.13 -22.63 -4.68
C VAL A 41 9.70 -22.08 -4.71
N VAL A 42 8.72 -22.91 -5.03
CA VAL A 42 7.29 -22.54 -5.16
C VAL A 42 6.68 -21.90 -3.92
N HIS A 43 7.40 -21.88 -2.79
CA HIS A 43 6.83 -21.45 -1.51
C HIS A 43 7.21 -20.04 -1.08
N LEU A 44 8.19 -19.38 -1.68
CA LEU A 44 8.63 -18.06 -1.22
C LEU A 44 7.62 -16.97 -1.56
N ARG A 45 7.02 -17.03 -2.75
CA ARG A 45 6.03 -16.04 -3.20
C ARG A 45 4.75 -16.00 -2.38
N ARG A 46 4.41 -17.10 -1.71
CA ARG A 46 3.24 -17.13 -0.79
C ARG A 46 3.36 -16.12 0.36
N PHE A 47 4.57 -15.64 0.65
CA PHE A 47 4.80 -14.67 1.70
C PHE A 47 4.71 -13.22 1.20
N GLU A 48 4.75 -12.97 -0.11
CA GLU A 48 4.74 -11.62 -0.67
C GLU A 48 3.45 -10.88 -0.32
N ASP A 49 2.27 -11.45 -0.64
CA ASP A 49 1.00 -10.78 -0.44
C ASP A 49 0.69 -10.49 1.03
N PRO A 50 0.82 -11.45 1.96
CA PRO A 50 0.62 -11.17 3.38
C PRO A 50 1.60 -10.14 3.93
N GLU A 51 2.87 -10.17 3.51
CA GLU A 51 3.89 -9.25 4.01
C GLU A 51 3.70 -7.85 3.45
N VAL A 52 3.41 -7.69 2.16
CA VAL A 52 3.06 -6.40 1.55
C VAL A 52 1.86 -5.79 2.25
N SER A 53 0.79 -6.56 2.42
CA SER A 53 -0.44 -6.10 3.08
C SER A 53 -0.17 -5.68 4.53
N ARG A 54 0.58 -6.48 5.29
CA ARG A 54 0.99 -6.19 6.67
C ARG A 54 1.77 -4.89 6.75
N ILE A 55 2.77 -4.71 5.88
CA ILE A 55 3.61 -3.50 5.88
C ILE A 55 2.78 -2.27 5.57
N VAL A 56 1.96 -2.31 4.52
CA VAL A 56 1.16 -1.16 4.09
C VAL A 56 0.16 -0.74 5.17
N VAL A 57 -0.51 -1.70 5.81
CA VAL A 57 -1.42 -1.42 6.94
C VAL A 57 -0.65 -0.83 8.13
N SER A 58 0.54 -1.36 8.45
CA SER A 58 1.38 -0.83 9.53
C SER A 58 1.81 0.61 9.25
N LEU A 59 2.27 0.91 8.04
CA LEU A 59 2.64 2.27 7.62
C LEU A 59 1.45 3.22 7.70
N ALA A 60 0.27 2.80 7.22
CA ALA A 60 -0.95 3.59 7.30
C ALA A 60 -1.34 3.91 8.75
N ALA A 61 -1.25 2.93 9.65
CA ALA A 61 -1.55 3.10 11.07
C ALA A 61 -0.57 4.07 11.76
N ILE A 62 0.73 3.94 11.48
CA ILE A 62 1.77 4.83 12.02
C ILE A 62 1.53 6.27 11.57
N VAL A 63 1.36 6.49 10.26
CA VAL A 63 1.11 7.82 9.69
C VAL A 63 -0.17 8.41 10.26
N ARG A 64 -1.25 7.63 10.31
CA ARG A 64 -2.54 8.11 10.82
C ARG A 64 -2.43 8.52 12.29
N SER A 65 -1.80 7.70 13.13
CA SER A 65 -1.58 8.02 14.54
C SER A 65 -0.73 9.28 14.71
N SER A 66 0.28 9.48 13.86
CA SER A 66 1.12 10.70 13.88
C SER A 66 0.34 11.94 13.47
N ILE A 67 -0.54 11.85 12.47
CA ILE A 67 -1.43 12.93 12.06
C ILE A 67 -2.37 13.32 13.20
N ASP A 68 -2.98 12.34 13.86
CA ASP A 68 -3.96 12.59 14.93
C ASP A 68 -3.31 13.11 16.22
N ALA A 69 -2.07 12.69 16.50
CA ALA A 69 -1.34 13.11 17.70
C ALA A 69 -0.64 14.48 17.58
N ASN A 70 -0.36 14.96 16.36
CA ASN A 70 0.46 16.14 16.14
C ASN A 70 -0.18 17.11 15.12
N LYS A 71 -0.77 18.19 15.62
CA LYS A 71 -1.41 19.22 14.78
C LYS A 71 -0.46 19.82 13.72
N ARG A 72 0.81 20.03 14.07
CA ARG A 72 1.81 20.55 13.12
C ARG A 72 2.09 19.55 12.00
N TYR A 73 2.17 18.27 12.33
CA TYR A 73 2.33 17.20 11.36
C TYR A 73 1.10 17.12 10.44
N TYR A 74 -0.10 17.22 11.01
CA TYR A 74 -1.34 17.32 10.24
C TYR A 74 -1.30 18.48 9.23
N GLU A 75 -0.86 19.67 9.63
CA GLU A 75 -0.76 20.83 8.75
C GLU A 75 0.24 20.61 7.60
N ILE A 76 1.38 19.95 7.89
CA ILE A 76 2.39 19.62 6.89
C ILE A 76 1.83 18.61 5.88
N VAL A 77 1.23 17.55 6.36
CA VAL A 77 0.63 16.49 5.52
C VAL A 77 -0.49 17.10 4.68
N HIS A 78 -1.40 17.85 5.28
CA HIS A 78 -2.53 18.46 4.59
C HIS A 78 -2.09 19.45 3.49
N LYS A 79 -1.10 20.29 3.74
CA LYS A 79 -0.54 21.19 2.73
C LYS A 79 0.15 20.46 1.58
N ARG A 80 0.74 19.29 1.85
CA ARG A 80 1.46 18.48 0.87
C ARG A 80 0.55 17.47 0.15
N ASP A 81 -0.53 17.04 0.77
CA ASP A 81 -1.55 16.16 0.17
C ASP A 81 -2.17 16.76 -1.10
N LEU A 82 -2.31 18.09 -1.15
CA LEU A 82 -2.76 18.79 -2.35
C LEU A 82 -1.80 18.64 -3.55
N ILE A 83 -0.63 18.07 -3.36
CA ILE A 83 0.45 18.01 -4.36
C ILE A 83 0.83 16.57 -4.73
N ARG A 84 0.48 15.55 -3.94
CA ARG A 84 0.97 14.17 -4.15
C ARG A 84 -0.16 13.14 -4.14
N SER A 85 -0.61 12.81 -5.33
CA SER A 85 -1.38 11.59 -5.55
C SER A 85 -0.47 10.36 -5.43
N VAL A 86 -0.89 9.39 -4.64
CA VAL A 86 -0.24 8.08 -4.51
C VAL A 86 -1.04 6.97 -5.22
N GLY A 87 -2.07 7.34 -5.98
CA GLY A 87 -2.89 6.37 -6.69
C GLY A 87 -4.17 6.97 -7.27
N ILE A 88 -5.15 6.11 -7.49
CA ILE A 88 -6.46 6.43 -8.06
C ILE A 88 -7.55 5.95 -7.10
N LEU A 89 -8.62 6.72 -6.95
CA LEU A 89 -9.79 6.38 -6.16
C LEU A 89 -11.04 6.36 -7.05
N TRP A 90 -11.80 5.31 -6.98
CA TRP A 90 -13.18 5.21 -7.49
C TRP A 90 -14.13 5.19 -6.29
N PRO A 91 -14.81 6.33 -5.99
CA PRO A 91 -15.74 6.42 -4.86
C PRO A 91 -16.93 5.46 -4.99
N ASP A 92 -17.26 5.10 -6.22
CA ASP A 92 -18.24 4.09 -6.60
C ASP A 92 -17.58 3.18 -7.66
N ALA A 93 -17.28 1.95 -7.30
CA ALA A 93 -16.57 1.01 -8.17
C ALA A 93 -17.34 0.67 -9.45
N ASP A 94 -18.68 0.81 -9.43
CA ASP A 94 -19.54 0.61 -10.60
C ASP A 94 -19.50 1.80 -11.55
N LYS A 95 -18.99 2.96 -11.09
CA LYS A 95 -18.89 4.20 -11.86
C LYS A 95 -17.45 4.57 -12.17
N ARG A 96 -16.77 3.74 -12.95
CA ARG A 96 -15.35 3.91 -13.31
C ARG A 96 -14.99 5.27 -13.94
N ALA A 97 -15.95 5.94 -14.57
CA ALA A 97 -15.77 7.28 -15.15
C ALA A 97 -15.59 8.38 -14.09
N GLU A 98 -16.02 8.14 -12.86
CA GLU A 98 -15.95 9.09 -11.74
C GLU A 98 -14.69 8.89 -10.89
N SER A 99 -13.56 8.53 -11.51
CA SER A 99 -12.29 8.36 -10.80
C SER A 99 -11.70 9.69 -10.36
N GLY A 100 -11.00 9.68 -9.24
CA GLY A 100 -10.27 10.81 -8.69
C GLY A 100 -8.84 10.43 -8.27
N LEU A 101 -8.06 11.44 -7.90
CA LEU A 101 -6.73 11.21 -7.35
C LEU A 101 -6.84 10.65 -5.93
N LEU A 102 -6.11 9.59 -5.65
CA LEU A 102 -5.94 9.08 -4.29
C LEU A 102 -4.81 9.86 -3.62
N VAL A 103 -5.16 10.85 -2.80
CA VAL A 103 -4.17 11.59 -2.03
C VAL A 103 -3.69 10.79 -0.82
N PHE A 104 -2.48 11.07 -0.35
CA PHE A 104 -1.77 10.25 0.65
C PHE A 104 -2.58 10.00 1.93
N ARG A 105 -3.23 11.03 2.48
CA ARG A 105 -4.06 10.89 3.69
C ARG A 105 -5.25 9.96 3.46
N ASP A 106 -5.90 10.10 2.31
CA ASP A 106 -7.03 9.25 1.95
C ASP A 106 -6.57 7.82 1.68
N ALA A 107 -5.37 7.65 1.12
CA ALA A 107 -4.75 6.33 0.98
C ALA A 107 -4.57 5.64 2.34
N CYS A 108 -4.04 6.34 3.36
CA CYS A 108 -3.94 5.79 4.71
C CYS A 108 -5.32 5.41 5.27
N ASN A 109 -6.33 6.28 5.12
CA ASN A 109 -7.69 5.97 5.58
C ASN A 109 -8.29 4.78 4.83
N LYS A 110 -8.15 4.72 3.52
CA LYS A 110 -8.67 3.61 2.70
C LYS A 110 -7.98 2.30 3.07
N THR A 111 -6.66 2.30 3.28
CA THR A 111 -5.91 1.11 3.73
C THR A 111 -6.44 0.58 5.07
N LEU A 112 -6.70 1.46 6.05
CA LEU A 112 -7.18 1.05 7.37
C LEU A 112 -8.65 0.61 7.39
N HIS A 113 -9.43 0.99 6.40
CA HIS A 113 -10.86 0.69 6.30
C HIS A 113 -11.20 -0.20 5.09
N ALA A 114 -10.21 -0.80 4.45
CA ALA A 114 -10.43 -1.77 3.40
C ALA A 114 -10.97 -3.09 3.96
N ASP A 115 -11.99 -3.63 3.32
CA ASP A 115 -12.51 -4.98 3.57
C ASP A 115 -11.59 -6.04 2.93
N LEU A 116 -10.92 -5.65 1.83
CA LEU A 116 -10.03 -6.50 1.05
C LEU A 116 -8.83 -5.69 0.54
N VAL A 117 -7.66 -6.29 0.62
CA VAL A 117 -6.37 -5.73 0.20
C VAL A 117 -5.69 -6.73 -0.71
N GLU A 118 -5.51 -6.39 -2.00
CA GLU A 118 -4.99 -7.30 -3.01
C GLU A 118 -3.79 -6.69 -3.74
N PRO A 119 -2.56 -7.21 -3.55
CA PRO A 119 -1.43 -6.86 -4.38
C PRO A 119 -1.66 -7.26 -5.84
N GLU A 120 -1.47 -6.30 -6.76
CA GLU A 120 -1.62 -6.56 -8.19
C GLU A 120 -0.41 -7.34 -8.73
N ARG A 121 -0.68 -8.30 -9.62
CA ARG A 121 0.32 -9.14 -10.26
C ARG A 121 0.24 -9.10 -11.77
N THR A 122 1.40 -9.24 -12.44
CA THR A 122 1.43 -9.39 -13.89
C THR A 122 0.78 -10.72 -14.30
N PRO A 123 -0.06 -10.75 -15.33
CA PRO A 123 -0.73 -11.99 -15.76
C PRO A 123 0.26 -13.08 -16.21
N GLU A 124 1.36 -12.68 -16.84
CA GLU A 124 2.31 -13.60 -17.48
C GLU A 124 3.24 -14.28 -16.46
N THR A 125 3.81 -13.48 -15.56
CA THR A 125 4.83 -13.95 -14.62
C THR A 125 4.33 -14.08 -13.21
N LEU A 126 3.16 -13.50 -12.91
CA LEU A 126 2.62 -13.34 -11.57
C LEU A 126 3.53 -12.55 -10.61
N ALA A 127 4.48 -11.78 -11.13
CA ALA A 127 5.28 -10.85 -10.35
C ALA A 127 4.43 -9.69 -9.83
N LEU A 128 4.80 -9.11 -8.69
CA LEU A 128 4.15 -7.92 -8.18
C LEU A 128 4.39 -6.72 -9.11
N THR A 129 3.33 -6.00 -9.47
CA THR A 129 3.42 -4.80 -10.33
C THR A 129 3.88 -3.55 -9.55
N GLY A 130 3.83 -3.61 -8.23
CA GLY A 130 4.01 -2.45 -7.34
C GLY A 130 2.73 -1.67 -7.09
N LYS A 131 1.58 -2.22 -7.47
CA LYS A 131 0.26 -1.67 -7.16
C LYS A 131 -0.46 -2.55 -6.13
N LEU A 132 -1.34 -1.90 -5.38
CA LEU A 132 -2.20 -2.55 -4.39
C LEU A 132 -3.63 -2.08 -4.63
N VAL A 133 -4.55 -3.01 -4.78
CA VAL A 133 -5.97 -2.71 -4.92
C VAL A 133 -6.65 -2.85 -3.57
N LEU A 134 -7.37 -1.82 -3.19
CA LEU A 134 -8.12 -1.74 -1.94
C LEU A 134 -9.62 -1.69 -2.26
N HIS A 135 -10.40 -2.50 -1.58
CA HIS A 135 -11.85 -2.52 -1.71
C HIS A 135 -12.50 -2.28 -0.35
N GLY A 136 -13.62 -1.58 -0.33
CA GLY A 136 -14.39 -1.38 0.89
C GLY A 136 -15.72 -0.71 0.65
N SER A 137 -16.44 -0.47 1.74
CA SER A 137 -17.74 0.20 1.71
C SER A 137 -17.71 1.46 2.58
N PRO A 138 -18.38 2.57 2.18
CA PRO A 138 -18.53 3.73 3.05
C PRO A 138 -19.39 3.37 4.26
N MET A 139 -19.04 3.97 5.42
CA MET A 139 -19.84 3.78 6.64
C MET A 139 -21.29 4.16 6.39
N GLY A 140 -22.23 3.27 6.74
CA GLY A 140 -23.66 3.48 6.58
C GLY A 140 -24.20 3.31 5.15
N LYS A 141 -23.39 2.89 4.19
CA LYS A 141 -23.79 2.62 2.80
C LYS A 141 -23.19 1.29 2.31
N PRO A 142 -23.66 0.14 2.82
CA PRO A 142 -23.09 -1.16 2.50
C PRO A 142 -23.27 -1.55 1.01
N ASP A 143 -24.26 -0.96 0.35
CA ASP A 143 -24.56 -1.24 -1.07
C ASP A 143 -23.64 -0.47 -2.04
N VAL A 144 -22.87 0.49 -1.54
CA VAL A 144 -21.89 1.24 -2.35
C VAL A 144 -20.51 0.66 -2.07
N ARG A 145 -19.82 0.27 -3.13
CA ARG A 145 -18.43 -0.20 -3.04
C ARG A 145 -17.50 0.86 -3.60
N TRP A 146 -16.49 1.22 -2.83
CA TRP A 146 -15.37 2.00 -3.35
C TRP A 146 -14.20 1.06 -3.68
N GLU A 147 -13.39 1.48 -4.63
CA GLU A 147 -12.14 0.85 -4.98
C GLU A 147 -11.03 1.90 -5.04
N ALA A 148 -9.82 1.52 -4.65
CA ALA A 148 -8.65 2.37 -4.78
C ALA A 148 -7.45 1.57 -5.26
N GLU A 149 -6.70 2.12 -6.21
CA GLU A 149 -5.42 1.60 -6.66
C GLU A 149 -4.32 2.45 -6.03
N LEU A 150 -3.45 1.84 -5.24
CA LEU A 150 -2.34 2.46 -4.55
C LEU A 150 -1.03 2.10 -5.25
N ASP A 151 -0.26 3.11 -5.67
CA ASP A 151 1.11 2.94 -6.13
C ASP A 151 2.03 2.80 -4.90
N LEU A 152 2.50 1.59 -4.65
CA LEU A 152 3.26 1.24 -3.45
C LEU A 152 4.61 1.97 -3.36
N ARG A 153 5.28 2.23 -4.49
CA ARG A 153 6.53 2.99 -4.49
C ARG A 153 6.31 4.45 -4.14
N LYS A 154 5.31 5.09 -4.74
CA LYS A 154 4.93 6.47 -4.39
C LYS A 154 4.47 6.58 -2.95
N TYR A 155 3.69 5.62 -2.48
CA TYR A 155 3.22 5.58 -1.10
C TYR A 155 4.39 5.47 -0.12
N ALA A 156 5.32 4.53 -0.33
CA ALA A 156 6.50 4.33 0.49
C ALA A 156 7.40 5.58 0.54
N LEU A 157 7.70 6.17 -0.63
CA LEU A 157 8.51 7.39 -0.71
C LEU A 157 7.80 8.58 -0.06
N THR A 158 6.49 8.72 -0.23
CA THR A 158 5.73 9.79 0.42
C THR A 158 5.74 9.62 1.93
N THR A 159 5.61 8.39 2.43
CA THR A 159 5.72 8.06 3.86
C THR A 159 7.09 8.48 4.41
N LEU A 160 8.18 8.16 3.69
CA LEU A 160 9.54 8.51 4.08
C LEU A 160 9.75 10.03 4.16
N PHE A 161 9.23 10.80 3.19
CA PHE A 161 9.36 12.26 3.16
C PHE A 161 8.47 12.98 4.17
N LEU A 162 7.44 12.32 4.66
CA LEU A 162 6.51 12.87 5.65
C LEU A 162 6.75 12.30 7.05
N ALA A 163 7.70 11.38 7.21
CA ALA A 163 8.10 10.87 8.52
C ALA A 163 8.50 12.05 9.43
N PRO A 164 8.04 12.04 10.69
CA PRO A 164 8.33 13.12 11.65
C PRO A 164 9.80 13.17 12.04
#